data_1654c429f3a2d89295ef3249e9a9fefd
#
_entry.id   1654c429f3a2d89295ef3249e9a9fefd
#
_cell.length_a   1.000
_cell.length_b   1.000
_cell.length_c   1.000
_cell.angle_alpha   90.00
_cell.angle_beta   90.00
_cell.angle_gamma   90.00
#
_symmetry.space_group_name_H-M   'P 1'
#
loop_
_entity.id
_entity.type
_entity.pdbx_description
1 polymer ?
#
loop_
_entity_poly.entity_id
_entity_poly.type
_entity_poly.pdbx_seq_one_letter_code
_entity_poly.pdbx_strand_id
1 'polypeptide(L)'
;LKHSLVVGSTGSGKSNTVAYLLDNITKRYKSSRVVIIDIHGEYMKYLGENANEFSIYDPKKKLVIPYWMLDFETLCKLFGLSNNGIMSTPVDSFREKILLMKKNFIAKSPTYKDKIKLNDINVNSPIPFDIREIWLDFYNRGNATFRVSGSKDSKDYEYEVNDEGEQLLGNAKTFEKPQFKPYELSNRPPYKSSETFFRGIADNIENNLRNEDFQFVFGDDEYIKGDKNIAELIKSWIENDKQISVLNLSGIPYNILDVVIGVLSNLLFDTVYYTLKIDDKKYEGRPLLICYEEAHRYLNSGTQNSFSQKAVERIMKEGRKFGLGAMIISQRPVEIPNTIISQISTFISLRLTNSEDQSRIISFAPNNFSIFLKSLPSLGNGDAFVIGESMKIPMKVKIPLLETVKNINFDAKIGAWNQDKPGELSYNDTIIRWMQK
;
A
#
# COMPACT_ATOMS: atom_id res chain seq x y z
N LEU A 1 -0.35 -23.22 4.49
CA LEU A 1 -1.32 -22.23 4.95
C LEU A 1 -2.57 -22.26 4.08
N LYS A 2 -3.74 -22.13 4.70
CA LYS A 2 -5.04 -21.99 4.03
C LYS A 2 -5.58 -20.59 4.33
N HIS A 3 -6.42 -20.07 3.42
CA HIS A 3 -7.03 -18.77 3.63
C HIS A 3 -8.16 -18.83 4.65
N SER A 4 -8.28 -17.80 5.47
CA SER A 4 -9.30 -17.71 6.52
C SER A 4 -10.02 -16.37 6.49
N LEU A 5 -11.24 -16.35 7.02
CA LEU A 5 -12.05 -15.15 7.21
C LEU A 5 -12.48 -15.05 8.67
N VAL A 6 -12.22 -13.92 9.28
CA VAL A 6 -12.70 -13.59 10.62
C VAL A 6 -13.70 -12.44 10.51
N VAL A 7 -14.94 -12.68 10.96
CA VAL A 7 -16.01 -11.67 10.88
C VAL A 7 -16.67 -11.44 12.22
N GLY A 8 -17.20 -10.25 12.40
CA GLY A 8 -17.93 -9.88 13.59
C GLY A 8 -18.25 -8.39 13.63
N SER A 9 -19.39 -8.05 14.22
CA SER A 9 -19.79 -6.66 14.44
C SER A 9 -18.82 -5.94 15.39
N THR A 10 -18.86 -4.61 15.40
CA THR A 10 -18.08 -3.80 16.35
C THR A 10 -18.34 -4.25 17.78
N GLY A 11 -17.28 -4.39 18.59
CA GLY A 11 -17.37 -4.83 19.98
C GLY A 11 -17.63 -6.32 20.19
N SER A 12 -17.67 -7.15 19.15
CA SER A 12 -17.82 -8.61 19.28
C SER A 12 -16.57 -9.35 19.75
N GLY A 13 -15.40 -8.66 19.74
CA GLY A 13 -14.11 -9.25 20.11
C GLY A 13 -13.27 -9.69 18.91
N LYS A 14 -13.52 -9.16 17.71
CA LYS A 14 -12.82 -9.52 16.46
C LYS A 14 -11.30 -9.34 16.56
N SER A 15 -10.81 -8.14 16.92
CA SER A 15 -9.37 -7.84 17.03
C SER A 15 -8.69 -8.69 18.11
N ASN A 16 -9.37 -8.93 19.26
CA ASN A 16 -8.88 -9.86 20.28
C ASN A 16 -8.79 -11.30 19.75
N THR A 17 -9.79 -11.74 18.97
CA THR A 17 -9.80 -13.08 18.37
C THR A 17 -8.62 -13.28 17.45
N VAL A 18 -8.37 -12.34 16.55
CA VAL A 18 -7.23 -12.39 15.63
C VAL A 18 -5.91 -12.39 16.41
N ALA A 19 -5.74 -11.48 17.34
CA ALA A 19 -4.52 -11.40 18.14
C ALA A 19 -4.29 -12.67 18.97
N TYR A 20 -5.35 -13.26 19.56
CA TYR A 20 -5.30 -14.55 20.28
C TYR A 20 -4.86 -15.69 19.36
N LEU A 21 -5.38 -15.76 18.13
CA LEU A 21 -4.98 -16.76 17.16
C LEU A 21 -3.51 -16.61 16.77
N LEU A 22 -3.06 -15.38 16.53
CA LEU A 22 -1.68 -15.08 16.16
C LEU A 22 -0.70 -15.37 17.30
N ASP A 23 -1.04 -15.02 18.54
CA ASP A 23 -0.25 -15.36 19.73
C ASP A 23 -0.06 -16.89 19.88
N ASN A 24 -1.14 -17.65 19.65
CA ASN A 24 -1.05 -19.12 19.68
C ASN A 24 -0.25 -19.70 18.50
N ILE A 25 -0.36 -19.12 17.31
CA ILE A 25 0.45 -19.52 16.14
C ILE A 25 1.93 -19.32 16.43
N THR A 26 2.33 -18.17 16.94
CA THR A 26 3.73 -17.84 17.22
C THR A 26 4.31 -18.68 18.36
N LYS A 27 3.51 -18.96 19.39
CA LYS A 27 3.91 -19.87 20.48
C LYS A 27 4.15 -21.31 20.00
N ARG A 28 3.30 -21.79 19.10
CA ARG A 28 3.35 -23.16 18.59
C ARG A 28 4.37 -23.35 17.48
N TYR A 29 4.49 -22.35 16.57
CA TYR A 29 5.31 -22.44 15.38
C TYR A 29 6.41 -21.35 15.41
N LYS A 30 7.58 -21.72 15.90
CA LYS A 30 8.70 -20.76 16.13
C LYS A 30 9.23 -20.09 14.86
N SER A 31 9.02 -20.69 13.69
CA SER A 31 9.40 -20.14 12.39
C SER A 31 8.23 -19.47 11.65
N SER A 32 7.09 -19.24 12.33
CA SER A 32 5.96 -18.56 11.70
C SER A 32 6.32 -17.11 11.39
N ARG A 33 5.79 -16.63 10.26
CA ARG A 33 5.95 -15.24 9.82
C ARG A 33 4.57 -14.67 9.51
N VAL A 34 4.26 -13.56 10.14
CA VAL A 34 2.96 -12.90 10.03
C VAL A 34 3.16 -11.42 9.74
N VAL A 35 2.46 -10.92 8.74
CA VAL A 35 2.36 -9.48 8.46
C VAL A 35 0.90 -9.07 8.60
N ILE A 36 0.64 -8.06 9.42
CA ILE A 36 -0.70 -7.48 9.61
C ILE A 36 -0.73 -6.13 8.90
N ILE A 37 -1.66 -5.97 7.98
CA ILE A 37 -2.00 -4.68 7.36
C ILE A 37 -3.11 -4.07 8.21
N ASP A 38 -2.72 -3.11 9.07
CA ASP A 38 -3.56 -2.52 10.11
C ASP A 38 -3.92 -1.08 9.74
N ILE A 39 -5.14 -0.86 9.25
CA ILE A 39 -5.60 0.45 8.81
C ILE A 39 -6.07 1.36 9.96
N HIS A 40 -6.21 0.83 11.16
CA HIS A 40 -6.67 1.57 12.35
C HIS A 40 -5.62 1.74 13.43
N GLY A 41 -4.49 1.02 13.36
CA GLY A 41 -3.42 1.05 14.37
C GLY A 41 -3.85 0.41 15.69
N GLU A 42 -4.68 -0.63 15.63
CA GLU A 42 -5.24 -1.23 16.84
C GLU A 42 -4.45 -2.42 17.39
N TYR A 43 -3.73 -3.14 16.51
CA TYR A 43 -3.14 -4.43 16.87
C TYR A 43 -2.02 -4.35 17.89
N MET A 44 -1.26 -3.26 17.94
CA MET A 44 -0.22 -3.10 18.95
C MET A 44 -0.74 -3.07 20.38
N LYS A 45 -2.00 -2.65 20.60
CA LYS A 45 -2.67 -2.72 21.92
C LYS A 45 -2.84 -4.17 22.41
N TYR A 46 -3.02 -5.10 21.47
CA TYR A 46 -3.23 -6.52 21.77
C TYR A 46 -1.91 -7.31 21.80
N LEU A 47 -0.98 -7.00 20.92
CA LEU A 47 0.24 -7.76 20.70
C LEU A 47 1.42 -7.26 21.54
N GLY A 48 1.45 -5.97 21.86
CA GLY A 48 2.50 -5.35 22.69
C GLY A 48 3.90 -5.67 22.15
N GLU A 49 4.77 -6.13 23.04
CA GLU A 49 6.15 -6.46 22.71
C GLU A 49 6.32 -7.72 21.82
N ASN A 50 5.24 -8.47 21.56
CA ASN A 50 5.31 -9.67 20.73
C ASN A 50 5.32 -9.38 19.22
N ALA A 51 5.19 -8.11 18.83
CA ALA A 51 5.19 -7.68 17.43
C ALA A 51 6.12 -6.47 17.21
N ASN A 52 6.57 -6.30 15.98
CA ASN A 52 7.21 -5.07 15.52
C ASN A 52 6.19 -4.23 14.77
N GLU A 53 6.12 -2.95 15.10
CA GLU A 53 5.29 -1.98 14.37
C GLU A 53 6.17 -1.19 13.39
N PHE A 54 5.62 -0.98 12.20
CA PHE A 54 6.15 -0.06 11.19
C PHE A 54 5.05 0.94 10.85
N SER A 55 5.33 2.22 11.06
CA SER A 55 4.36 3.30 10.83
C SER A 55 4.97 4.43 10.01
N ILE A 56 4.15 5.13 9.25
CA ILE A 56 4.58 6.33 8.52
C ILE A 56 5.05 7.46 9.46
N TYR A 57 4.63 7.41 10.73
CA TYR A 57 4.94 8.43 11.75
C TYR A 57 6.09 8.01 12.69
N ASP A 58 6.53 6.75 12.67
CA ASP A 58 7.62 6.29 13.54
C ASP A 58 8.98 6.66 12.95
N PRO A 59 9.79 7.49 13.62
CA PRO A 59 11.10 7.90 13.10
C PRO A 59 12.13 6.74 13.08
N LYS A 60 11.93 5.66 13.87
CA LYS A 60 12.88 4.54 13.99
C LYS A 60 12.50 3.35 13.11
N LYS A 61 11.20 3.06 13.03
CA LYS A 61 10.64 1.97 12.23
C LYS A 61 9.62 2.53 11.24
N LYS A 62 10.13 3.43 10.40
CA LYS A 62 9.30 4.11 9.41
C LYS A 62 8.82 3.12 8.36
N LEU A 63 7.52 3.15 8.09
CA LEU A 63 6.95 2.46 6.94
C LEU A 63 7.25 3.29 5.69
N VAL A 64 8.04 2.73 4.79
CA VAL A 64 8.45 3.37 3.52
C VAL A 64 8.12 2.44 2.38
N ILE A 65 7.53 2.96 1.33
CA ILE A 65 7.22 2.21 0.10
C ILE A 65 7.79 2.99 -1.07
N PRO A 66 9.03 2.71 -1.52
CA PRO A 66 9.64 3.46 -2.60
C PRO A 66 8.79 3.44 -3.88
N TYR A 67 8.51 4.60 -4.47
CA TYR A 67 7.64 4.73 -5.66
C TYR A 67 8.12 3.90 -6.87
N TRP A 68 9.42 3.66 -6.98
CA TRP A 68 9.98 2.85 -8.06
C TRP A 68 9.71 1.33 -7.93
N MET A 69 9.11 0.91 -6.81
CA MET A 69 8.57 -0.43 -6.61
C MET A 69 7.11 -0.54 -7.06
N LEU A 70 6.43 0.58 -7.30
CA LEU A 70 5.09 0.60 -7.84
C LEU A 70 5.11 0.06 -9.29
N ASP A 71 4.07 -0.67 -9.66
CA ASP A 71 3.90 -1.03 -11.06
C ASP A 71 3.54 0.20 -11.92
N PHE A 72 3.76 0.09 -13.20
CA PHE A 72 3.59 1.20 -14.14
C PHE A 72 2.15 1.71 -14.22
N GLU A 73 1.16 0.82 -14.09
CA GLU A 73 -0.26 1.19 -14.10
C GLU A 73 -0.60 2.07 -12.88
N THR A 74 -0.07 1.69 -11.72
CA THR A 74 -0.22 2.45 -10.48
C THR A 74 0.41 3.85 -10.58
N LEU A 75 1.63 3.94 -11.11
CA LEU A 75 2.30 5.24 -11.34
C LEU A 75 1.51 6.11 -12.31
N CYS A 76 1.02 5.53 -13.41
CA CYS A 76 0.17 6.25 -14.37
C CYS A 76 -1.08 6.81 -13.70
N LYS A 77 -1.76 6.02 -12.86
CA LYS A 77 -2.95 6.46 -12.15
C LYS A 77 -2.65 7.59 -11.17
N LEU A 78 -1.56 7.49 -10.39
CA LEU A 78 -1.15 8.52 -9.44
C LEU A 78 -0.87 9.86 -10.12
N PHE A 79 -0.30 9.85 -11.32
CA PHE A 79 0.06 11.07 -12.05
C PHE A 79 -0.98 11.51 -13.09
N GLY A 80 -2.16 10.87 -13.12
CA GLY A 80 -3.24 11.23 -14.04
C GLY A 80 -2.98 10.86 -15.50
N LEU A 81 -2.05 9.92 -15.73
CA LEU A 81 -1.75 9.35 -17.05
C LEU A 81 -2.76 8.23 -17.36
N SER A 82 -4.02 8.56 -17.59
CA SER A 82 -5.01 7.54 -17.93
C SER A 82 -5.02 7.24 -19.43
N ASN A 83 -5.08 5.96 -19.78
CA ASN A 83 -5.24 5.46 -21.15
C ASN A 83 -6.69 5.68 -21.65
N ASN A 84 -7.16 6.90 -21.74
CA ASN A 84 -8.48 7.19 -22.34
C ASN A 84 -8.43 7.25 -23.88
N GLY A 85 -7.65 6.35 -24.49
CA GLY A 85 -7.75 6.02 -25.93
C GLY A 85 -7.25 7.06 -26.93
N ILE A 86 -6.96 8.30 -26.56
CA ILE A 86 -6.67 9.40 -27.50
C ILE A 86 -5.28 9.98 -27.39
N MET A 87 -4.53 9.73 -26.30
CA MET A 87 -3.15 10.21 -26.12
C MET A 87 -2.23 9.10 -25.62
N SER A 88 -1.69 8.31 -26.53
CA SER A 88 -0.62 7.35 -26.24
C SER A 88 0.71 8.04 -25.89
N THR A 89 0.97 9.19 -26.51
CA THR A 89 2.28 9.88 -26.45
C THR A 89 2.79 10.16 -25.03
N PRO A 90 2.00 10.71 -24.04
CA PRO A 90 2.51 10.93 -22.70
C PRO A 90 2.81 9.66 -21.92
N VAL A 91 1.96 8.64 -22.08
CA VAL A 91 2.13 7.34 -21.42
C VAL A 91 3.36 6.63 -21.95
N ASP A 92 3.56 6.66 -23.29
CA ASP A 92 4.72 6.05 -23.94
C ASP A 92 6.00 6.79 -23.56
N SER A 93 5.99 8.13 -23.58
CA SER A 93 7.12 8.95 -23.13
C SER A 93 7.49 8.67 -21.67
N PHE A 94 6.50 8.52 -20.78
CA PHE A 94 6.71 8.19 -19.37
C PHE A 94 7.35 6.80 -19.23
N ARG A 95 6.84 5.81 -19.97
CA ARG A 95 7.35 4.44 -20.00
C ARG A 95 8.80 4.38 -20.48
N GLU A 96 9.08 5.01 -21.59
CA GLU A 96 10.43 5.03 -22.20
C GLU A 96 11.44 5.69 -21.28
N LYS A 97 11.06 6.82 -20.65
CA LYS A 97 11.94 7.54 -19.74
C LYS A 97 12.26 6.70 -18.50
N ILE A 98 11.24 6.11 -17.86
CA ILE A 98 11.45 5.19 -16.72
C ILE A 98 12.38 4.05 -17.12
N LEU A 99 12.12 3.40 -18.25
CA LEU A 99 12.93 2.26 -18.69
C LEU A 99 14.38 2.66 -18.95
N LEU A 100 14.62 3.81 -19.59
CA LEU A 100 15.96 4.33 -19.82
C LEU A 100 16.68 4.58 -18.48
N MET A 101 16.03 5.24 -17.54
CA MET A 101 16.62 5.55 -16.24
C MET A 101 16.94 4.28 -15.44
N LYS A 102 16.05 3.28 -15.43
CA LYS A 102 16.31 1.97 -14.81
C LYS A 102 17.51 1.25 -15.43
N LYS A 103 17.61 1.25 -16.74
CA LYS A 103 18.78 0.67 -17.45
C LYS A 103 20.07 1.40 -17.12
N ASN A 104 20.04 2.74 -17.07
CA ASN A 104 21.17 3.55 -16.67
C ASN A 104 21.62 3.30 -15.23
N PHE A 105 20.66 3.13 -14.30
CA PHE A 105 20.96 2.79 -12.91
C PHE A 105 21.73 1.46 -12.83
N ILE A 106 21.26 0.42 -13.50
CA ILE A 106 21.95 -0.90 -13.52
C ILE A 106 23.32 -0.80 -14.18
N ALA A 107 23.43 -0.12 -15.32
CA ALA A 107 24.71 0.03 -16.04
C ALA A 107 25.79 0.74 -15.20
N LYS A 108 25.39 1.67 -14.34
CA LYS A 108 26.28 2.41 -13.43
C LYS A 108 26.51 1.70 -12.10
N SER A 109 25.68 0.72 -11.72
CA SER A 109 25.75 0.07 -10.41
C SER A 109 26.88 -0.96 -10.34
N PRO A 110 27.87 -0.81 -9.43
CA PRO A 110 28.92 -1.81 -9.23
C PRO A 110 28.38 -3.19 -8.80
N THR A 111 27.23 -3.18 -8.11
CA THR A 111 26.63 -4.40 -7.53
C THR A 111 25.82 -5.21 -8.56
N TYR A 112 25.20 -4.54 -9.53
CA TYR A 112 24.18 -5.16 -10.39
C TYR A 112 24.58 -5.26 -11.86
N LYS A 113 25.53 -4.44 -12.37
CA LYS A 113 25.90 -4.36 -13.78
C LYS A 113 26.25 -5.70 -14.43
N ASP A 114 26.93 -6.59 -13.68
CA ASP A 114 27.36 -7.88 -14.16
C ASP A 114 26.37 -9.03 -13.84
N LYS A 115 25.31 -8.74 -13.10
CA LYS A 115 24.31 -9.73 -12.66
C LYS A 115 22.99 -9.61 -13.41
N ILE A 116 22.66 -8.43 -13.92
CA ILE A 116 21.36 -8.16 -14.57
C ILE A 116 21.62 -7.74 -16.02
N LYS A 117 21.03 -8.48 -16.96
CA LYS A 117 21.08 -8.12 -18.39
C LYS A 117 20.11 -6.97 -18.66
N LEU A 118 20.58 -5.92 -19.34
CA LEU A 118 19.77 -4.72 -19.63
C LEU A 118 18.52 -5.03 -20.47
N ASN A 119 18.55 -6.11 -21.29
CA ASN A 119 17.40 -6.52 -22.09
C ASN A 119 16.28 -7.20 -21.27
N ASP A 120 16.60 -7.70 -20.08
CA ASP A 120 15.62 -8.34 -19.20
C ASP A 120 14.89 -7.31 -18.32
N ILE A 121 15.33 -6.04 -18.34
CA ILE A 121 14.72 -4.95 -17.58
C ILE A 121 13.48 -4.46 -18.33
N ASN A 122 12.36 -4.43 -17.62
CA ASN A 122 11.11 -3.83 -18.07
C ASN A 122 10.67 -2.68 -17.15
N VAL A 123 9.58 -2.01 -17.51
CA VAL A 123 9.09 -0.85 -16.77
C VAL A 123 8.67 -1.19 -15.32
N ASN A 124 8.23 -2.43 -15.07
CA ASN A 124 7.82 -2.91 -13.74
C ASN A 124 8.97 -3.51 -12.92
N SER A 125 10.18 -3.60 -13.47
CA SER A 125 11.34 -4.06 -12.70
C SER A 125 11.56 -3.15 -11.49
N PRO A 126 11.74 -3.68 -10.26
CA PRO A 126 11.89 -2.88 -9.04
C PRO A 126 13.31 -2.28 -8.95
N ILE A 127 13.59 -1.31 -9.79
CA ILE A 127 14.87 -0.64 -9.94
C ILE A 127 14.69 0.84 -9.70
N PRO A 128 15.52 1.48 -8.86
CA PRO A 128 15.45 2.90 -8.58
C PRO A 128 15.58 3.78 -9.84
N PHE A 129 14.82 4.87 -9.84
CA PHE A 129 14.93 5.96 -10.82
C PHE A 129 14.48 7.27 -10.14
N ASP A 130 14.94 8.42 -10.63
CA ASP A 130 14.54 9.71 -10.05
C ASP A 130 13.34 10.31 -10.81
N ILE A 131 12.16 10.26 -10.21
CA ILE A 131 10.91 10.80 -10.77
C ILE A 131 10.97 12.32 -10.99
N ARG A 132 11.81 13.05 -10.23
CA ARG A 132 11.98 14.50 -10.33
C ARG A 132 12.63 14.90 -11.66
N GLU A 133 13.50 14.05 -12.21
CA GLU A 133 14.05 14.27 -13.54
C GLU A 133 12.97 14.11 -14.64
N ILE A 134 12.00 13.20 -14.44
CA ILE A 134 10.86 13.07 -15.34
C ILE A 134 9.94 14.29 -15.22
N TRP A 135 9.70 14.77 -14.00
CA TRP A 135 8.97 16.00 -13.76
C TRP A 135 9.59 17.18 -14.53
N LEU A 136 10.90 17.39 -14.42
CA LEU A 136 11.59 18.49 -15.08
C LEU A 136 11.51 18.36 -16.63
N ASP A 137 11.69 17.15 -17.16
CA ASP A 137 11.56 16.87 -18.59
C ASP A 137 10.14 17.20 -19.09
N PHE A 138 9.10 16.76 -18.39
CA PHE A 138 7.71 17.03 -18.75
C PHE A 138 7.34 18.51 -18.57
N TYR A 139 7.87 19.16 -17.54
CA TYR A 139 7.72 20.59 -17.36
C TYR A 139 8.32 21.36 -18.54
N ASN A 140 9.54 21.01 -18.96
CA ASN A 140 10.21 21.61 -20.13
C ASN A 140 9.37 21.41 -21.38
N ARG A 141 9.00 20.17 -21.70
CA ARG A 141 8.20 19.86 -22.89
C ARG A 141 6.87 20.61 -22.95
N GLY A 142 6.23 20.79 -21.82
CA GLY A 142 4.94 21.49 -21.73
C GLY A 142 5.02 23.03 -21.79
N ASN A 143 6.13 23.60 -21.30
CA ASN A 143 6.21 25.06 -21.06
C ASN A 143 7.26 25.78 -21.92
N ALA A 144 8.23 25.06 -22.46
CA ALA A 144 9.36 25.66 -23.14
C ALA A 144 8.98 26.52 -24.34
N THR A 145 9.80 27.54 -24.57
CA THR A 145 9.98 28.14 -25.87
C THR A 145 11.25 27.59 -26.51
N PHE A 146 11.28 27.47 -27.84
CA PHE A 146 12.37 26.79 -28.53
C PHE A 146 12.68 27.41 -29.89
N ARG A 147 13.91 27.15 -30.37
CA ARG A 147 14.31 27.33 -31.78
C ARG A 147 14.42 25.98 -32.45
N VAL A 148 14.14 25.95 -33.76
CA VAL A 148 14.40 24.79 -34.59
C VAL A 148 15.82 24.94 -35.11
N SER A 149 16.71 24.04 -34.71
CA SER A 149 18.08 24.00 -35.24
C SER A 149 18.25 22.85 -36.21
N GLY A 150 18.74 23.16 -37.41
CA GLY A 150 19.34 22.29 -38.43
C GLY A 150 18.66 21.02 -38.91
N SER A 151 18.18 20.16 -38.04
CA SER A 151 17.34 19.00 -38.33
C SER A 151 15.93 19.23 -37.80
N LYS A 152 14.90 18.84 -38.55
CA LYS A 152 13.47 19.09 -38.23
C LYS A 152 13.00 18.61 -36.86
N ASP A 153 13.80 17.85 -36.11
CA ASP A 153 13.47 17.21 -34.86
C ASP A 153 14.27 17.73 -33.64
N SER A 154 15.28 18.60 -33.86
CA SER A 154 16.06 19.19 -32.75
C SER A 154 15.41 20.48 -32.25
N LYS A 155 14.82 20.45 -31.07
CA LYS A 155 14.27 21.62 -30.37
C LYS A 155 15.30 22.09 -29.36
N ASP A 156 15.93 23.25 -29.62
CA ASP A 156 16.81 23.90 -28.65
C ASP A 156 15.96 24.83 -27.78
N TYR A 157 15.86 24.52 -26.49
CA TYR A 157 15.08 25.33 -25.55
C TYR A 157 15.76 26.69 -25.33
N GLU A 158 14.96 27.76 -25.34
CA GLU A 158 15.39 29.14 -25.12
C GLU A 158 15.09 29.55 -23.68
N TYR A 159 16.12 29.49 -22.84
CA TYR A 159 16.01 29.86 -21.44
C TYR A 159 16.26 31.36 -21.22
N GLU A 160 15.65 31.95 -20.20
CA GLU A 160 16.05 33.24 -19.67
C GLU A 160 17.43 33.10 -19.00
N VAL A 161 18.11 34.23 -18.84
CA VAL A 161 19.42 34.33 -18.18
C VAL A 161 19.28 35.24 -16.96
N ASN A 162 20.04 34.91 -15.90
CA ASN A 162 20.19 35.79 -14.72
C ASN A 162 21.10 36.99 -15.05
N ASP A 163 21.30 37.87 -14.07
CA ASP A 163 22.15 39.08 -14.19
C ASP A 163 23.64 38.74 -14.47
N GLU A 164 24.05 37.48 -14.18
CA GLU A 164 25.40 36.97 -14.42
C GLU A 164 25.54 36.31 -15.80
N GLY A 165 24.45 36.22 -16.56
CA GLY A 165 24.41 35.61 -17.91
C GLY A 165 24.25 34.10 -17.90
N GLU A 166 23.94 33.45 -16.78
CA GLU A 166 23.69 32.02 -16.66
C GLU A 166 22.24 31.68 -17.00
N GLN A 167 22.03 30.59 -17.71
CA GLN A 167 20.70 30.14 -18.07
C GLN A 167 19.92 29.62 -16.86
N LEU A 168 18.66 29.99 -16.75
CA LEU A 168 17.75 29.61 -15.69
C LEU A 168 17.10 28.23 -16.03
N LEU A 169 17.93 27.18 -15.96
CA LEU A 169 17.58 25.79 -16.36
C LEU A 169 16.61 25.09 -15.38
N GLY A 170 16.39 25.69 -14.22
CA GLY A 170 15.70 25.02 -13.12
C GLY A 170 16.51 23.89 -12.50
N ASN A 171 15.91 23.24 -11.49
CA ASN A 171 16.58 22.14 -10.80
C ASN A 171 15.55 21.08 -10.35
N ALA A 172 15.71 19.86 -10.84
CA ALA A 172 14.83 18.74 -10.51
C ALA A 172 14.81 18.43 -9.00
N LYS A 173 15.96 18.55 -8.32
CA LYS A 173 16.07 18.18 -6.90
C LYS A 173 15.41 19.17 -5.96
N THR A 174 15.46 20.47 -6.29
CA THR A 174 14.87 21.55 -5.51
C THR A 174 13.49 21.96 -6.00
N PHE A 175 12.99 21.38 -7.08
CA PHE A 175 11.76 21.76 -7.78
C PHE A 175 11.76 23.21 -8.27
N GLU A 176 12.93 23.73 -8.60
CA GLU A 176 13.04 25.01 -9.26
C GLU A 176 12.64 24.89 -10.72
N LYS A 177 11.64 25.70 -11.09
CA LYS A 177 11.11 25.69 -12.46
C LYS A 177 12.04 26.45 -13.38
N PRO A 178 12.34 25.92 -14.59
CA PRO A 178 13.04 26.65 -15.61
C PRO A 178 12.28 27.92 -16.03
N GLN A 179 13.00 28.96 -16.40
CA GLN A 179 12.41 30.18 -16.97
C GLN A 179 12.76 30.25 -18.45
N PHE A 180 11.74 30.45 -19.28
CA PHE A 180 11.89 30.44 -20.74
C PHE A 180 11.64 31.83 -21.29
N LYS A 181 12.42 32.20 -22.31
CA LYS A 181 12.20 33.47 -23.02
C LYS A 181 10.76 33.55 -23.52
N PRO A 182 10.11 34.72 -23.41
CA PRO A 182 8.75 34.88 -23.91
C PRO A 182 8.73 34.68 -25.43
N TYR A 183 7.68 34.02 -25.92
CA TYR A 183 7.45 33.91 -27.35
C TYR A 183 6.72 35.16 -27.86
N GLU A 184 7.09 35.62 -29.05
CA GLU A 184 6.37 36.66 -29.76
C GLU A 184 5.29 36.03 -30.67
N LEU A 185 4.18 36.78 -30.88
CA LEU A 185 3.02 36.31 -31.66
C LEU A 185 3.30 36.17 -33.18
N SER A 186 4.51 36.41 -33.60
CA SER A 186 4.92 36.32 -35.00
C SER A 186 5.54 34.97 -35.31
N ASN A 187 5.57 34.58 -36.58
CA ASN A 187 6.24 33.36 -37.08
C ASN A 187 7.76 33.39 -36.91
N ARG A 188 8.27 33.99 -35.85
CA ARG A 188 9.69 34.12 -35.52
C ARG A 188 10.00 33.35 -34.21
N PRO A 189 11.18 32.72 -34.11
CA PRO A 189 11.62 32.11 -32.88
C PRO A 189 11.82 33.15 -31.75
N PRO A 190 11.62 32.75 -30.47
CA PRO A 190 11.33 31.39 -30.04
C PRO A 190 9.87 30.99 -30.25
N TYR A 191 9.67 29.73 -30.62
CA TYR A 191 8.34 29.16 -30.79
C TYR A 191 7.84 28.54 -29.50
N LYS A 192 6.52 28.63 -29.25
CA LYS A 192 5.89 27.99 -28.09
C LYS A 192 5.73 26.49 -28.30
N SER A 193 5.96 25.71 -27.24
CA SER A 193 5.69 24.25 -27.28
C SER A 193 4.23 23.94 -27.61
N SER A 194 4.05 23.01 -28.53
CA SER A 194 2.73 22.40 -28.85
C SER A 194 2.35 21.26 -27.92
N GLU A 195 3.29 20.77 -27.10
CA GLU A 195 3.10 19.60 -26.21
C GLU A 195 2.51 20.02 -24.85
N THR A 196 1.55 20.94 -24.85
CA THR A 196 0.98 21.56 -23.63
C THR A 196 0.30 20.57 -22.69
N PHE A 197 -0.05 19.37 -23.16
CA PHE A 197 -0.60 18.30 -22.35
C PHE A 197 0.36 17.79 -21.27
N PHE A 198 1.68 17.95 -21.44
CA PHE A 198 2.66 17.60 -20.41
C PHE A 198 2.61 18.51 -19.18
N ARG A 199 2.03 19.74 -19.27
CA ARG A 199 1.87 20.63 -18.12
C ARG A 199 1.09 19.99 -16.99
N GLY A 200 -0.12 19.51 -17.30
CA GLY A 200 -0.98 18.90 -16.29
C GLY A 200 -0.35 17.66 -15.64
N ILE A 201 0.45 16.90 -16.41
CA ILE A 201 1.16 15.75 -15.87
C ILE A 201 2.32 16.19 -14.95
N ALA A 202 3.10 17.18 -15.37
CA ALA A 202 4.17 17.75 -14.54
C ALA A 202 3.59 18.32 -13.23
N ASP A 203 2.50 19.07 -13.31
CA ASP A 203 1.82 19.61 -12.12
C ASP A 203 1.31 18.49 -11.20
N ASN A 204 0.75 17.40 -11.75
CA ASN A 204 0.32 16.25 -10.94
C ASN A 204 1.50 15.54 -10.28
N ILE A 205 2.62 15.37 -10.98
CA ILE A 205 3.84 14.82 -10.38
C ILE A 205 4.31 15.72 -9.24
N GLU A 206 4.45 17.02 -9.47
CA GLU A 206 4.89 17.97 -8.44
C GLU A 206 3.98 17.96 -7.22
N ASN A 207 2.66 17.98 -7.43
CA ASN A 207 1.68 17.95 -6.34
C ASN A 207 1.81 16.68 -5.48
N ASN A 208 1.96 15.50 -6.10
CA ASN A 208 2.14 14.26 -5.36
C ASN A 208 3.48 14.23 -4.60
N LEU A 209 4.56 14.73 -5.19
CA LEU A 209 5.88 14.75 -4.57
C LEU A 209 5.95 15.73 -3.39
N ARG A 210 5.19 16.83 -3.42
CA ARG A 210 5.11 17.82 -2.34
C ARG A 210 4.07 17.48 -1.27
N ASN A 211 3.17 16.54 -1.54
CA ASN A 211 2.11 16.19 -0.61
C ASN A 211 2.69 15.43 0.59
N GLU A 212 2.45 15.94 1.80
CA GLU A 212 2.91 15.31 3.05
C GLU A 212 2.34 13.91 3.25
N ASP A 213 1.12 13.65 2.80
CA ASP A 213 0.48 12.35 2.90
C ASP A 213 1.17 11.27 2.05
N PHE A 214 2.02 11.65 1.09
CA PHE A 214 2.80 10.76 0.24
C PHE A 214 4.30 10.69 0.56
N GLN A 215 4.76 11.33 1.65
CA GLN A 215 6.19 11.36 1.99
C GLN A 215 6.77 9.98 2.30
N PHE A 216 5.94 9.02 2.68
CA PHE A 216 6.36 7.62 2.85
C PHE A 216 6.58 6.89 1.52
N VAL A 217 6.16 7.49 0.39
CA VAL A 217 6.34 6.97 -0.98
C VAL A 217 7.38 7.77 -1.75
N PHE A 218 7.33 9.11 -1.67
CA PHE A 218 8.11 10.03 -2.51
C PHE A 218 9.13 10.86 -1.71
N GLY A 219 9.19 10.72 -0.39
CA GLY A 219 10.03 11.54 0.47
C GLY A 219 11.53 11.28 0.31
N ASP A 220 12.29 11.91 1.19
CA ASP A 220 13.76 11.93 1.15
C ASP A 220 14.42 10.74 1.88
N ASP A 221 13.71 9.62 2.04
CA ASP A 221 14.23 8.42 2.68
C ASP A 221 15.29 7.73 1.79
N GLU A 222 16.31 7.14 2.42
CA GLU A 222 17.42 6.47 1.71
C GLU A 222 16.96 5.25 0.89
N TYR A 223 15.89 4.58 1.30
CA TYR A 223 15.27 3.51 0.50
C TYR A 223 14.55 4.07 -0.73
N ILE A 224 13.88 5.22 -0.58
CA ILE A 224 13.20 5.90 -1.68
C ILE A 224 14.20 6.40 -2.72
N LYS A 225 15.34 6.92 -2.28
CA LYS A 225 16.44 7.34 -3.16
C LYS A 225 17.17 6.17 -3.82
N GLY A 226 17.02 4.96 -3.31
CA GLY A 226 17.74 3.77 -3.77
C GLY A 226 19.17 3.68 -3.22
N ASP A 227 19.52 4.48 -2.21
CA ASP A 227 20.82 4.47 -1.54
C ASP A 227 20.98 3.25 -0.62
N LYS A 228 19.88 2.78 -0.03
CA LYS A 228 19.81 1.54 0.77
C LYS A 228 19.22 0.37 -0.01
N ASN A 229 19.69 -0.82 0.35
CA ASN A 229 19.23 -2.06 -0.25
C ASN A 229 17.79 -2.38 0.18
N ILE A 230 16.89 -2.46 -0.78
CA ILE A 230 15.47 -2.79 -0.55
C ILE A 230 15.26 -4.16 0.12
N ALA A 231 16.19 -5.09 -0.07
CA ALA A 231 16.11 -6.39 0.59
C ALA A 231 16.15 -6.28 2.12
N GLU A 232 16.86 -5.29 2.67
CA GLU A 232 16.89 -5.03 4.12
C GLU A 232 15.52 -4.52 4.62
N LEU A 233 14.88 -3.66 3.85
CA LEU A 233 13.53 -3.16 4.17
C LEU A 233 12.52 -4.31 4.18
N ILE A 234 12.47 -5.11 3.12
CA ILE A 234 11.57 -6.26 3.01
C ILE A 234 11.85 -7.27 4.12
N LYS A 235 13.12 -7.55 4.38
CA LYS A 235 13.54 -8.45 5.45
C LYS A 235 13.06 -7.95 6.82
N SER A 236 13.10 -6.64 7.08
CA SER A 236 12.63 -6.06 8.33
C SER A 236 11.13 -6.31 8.57
N TRP A 237 10.33 -6.42 7.51
CA TRP A 237 8.89 -6.71 7.61
C TRP A 237 8.58 -8.20 7.75
N ILE A 238 9.41 -9.08 7.15
CA ILE A 238 9.12 -10.52 7.03
C ILE A 238 9.97 -11.35 7.98
N GLU A 239 11.21 -10.97 8.21
CA GLU A 239 12.22 -11.76 8.96
C GLU A 239 12.94 -10.89 9.99
N ASN A 240 12.21 -10.35 10.93
CA ASN A 240 12.78 -9.61 12.05
C ASN A 240 12.91 -10.50 13.31
N ASP A 241 13.31 -9.89 14.44
CA ASP A 241 13.42 -10.53 15.75
C ASP A 241 12.09 -11.03 16.32
N LYS A 242 10.98 -10.52 15.81
CA LYS A 242 9.61 -10.93 16.14
C LYS A 242 9.01 -11.71 14.99
N GLN A 243 8.07 -12.59 15.30
CA GLN A 243 7.37 -13.38 14.28
C GLN A 243 6.20 -12.60 13.64
N ILE A 244 5.80 -11.48 14.25
CA ILE A 244 4.68 -10.64 13.79
C ILE A 244 5.20 -9.24 13.48
N SER A 245 4.86 -8.75 12.31
CA SER A 245 5.03 -7.35 11.91
C SER A 245 3.67 -6.71 11.68
N VAL A 246 3.47 -5.55 12.26
CA VAL A 246 2.28 -4.71 12.06
C VAL A 246 2.66 -3.54 11.15
N LEU A 247 2.12 -3.52 9.95
CA LEU A 247 2.22 -2.38 9.04
C LEU A 247 1.04 -1.45 9.35
N ASN A 248 1.31 -0.46 10.19
CA ASN A 248 0.31 0.49 10.66
C ASN A 248 0.09 1.57 9.60
N LEU A 249 -1.08 1.52 8.96
CA LEU A 249 -1.53 2.44 7.92
C LEU A 249 -2.49 3.51 8.46
N SER A 250 -2.64 3.62 9.78
CA SER A 250 -3.50 4.65 10.38
C SER A 250 -3.00 6.04 10.00
N GLY A 251 -3.94 6.91 9.63
CA GLY A 251 -3.61 8.26 9.16
C GLY A 251 -3.36 8.37 7.64
N ILE A 252 -3.27 7.26 6.92
CA ILE A 252 -3.23 7.30 5.45
C ILE A 252 -4.65 7.64 4.93
N PRO A 253 -4.78 8.66 4.04
CA PRO A 253 -6.06 9.01 3.45
C PRO A 253 -6.71 7.85 2.70
N TYR A 254 -8.03 7.75 2.80
CA TYR A 254 -8.79 6.62 2.26
C TYR A 254 -8.59 6.40 0.74
N ASN A 255 -8.48 7.48 -0.01
CA ASN A 255 -8.26 7.44 -1.46
C ASN A 255 -6.90 6.84 -1.86
N ILE A 256 -5.94 6.80 -0.92
CA ILE A 256 -4.59 6.27 -1.13
C ILE A 256 -4.47 4.82 -0.63
N LEU A 257 -5.30 4.44 0.35
CA LEU A 257 -5.26 3.10 0.96
C LEU A 257 -5.35 1.97 -0.07
N ASP A 258 -6.21 2.11 -1.09
CA ASP A 258 -6.35 1.13 -2.16
C ASP A 258 -5.01 0.86 -2.87
N VAL A 259 -4.30 1.92 -3.21
CA VAL A 259 -2.98 1.83 -3.88
C VAL A 259 -1.94 1.22 -2.93
N VAL A 260 -1.84 1.73 -1.71
CA VAL A 260 -0.86 1.29 -0.71
C VAL A 260 -1.01 -0.20 -0.39
N ILE A 261 -2.24 -0.65 -0.12
CA ILE A 261 -2.51 -2.06 0.20
C ILE A 261 -2.25 -2.95 -1.02
N GLY A 262 -2.61 -2.50 -2.22
CA GLY A 262 -2.32 -3.22 -3.44
C GLY A 262 -0.82 -3.42 -3.65
N VAL A 263 -0.03 -2.37 -3.45
CA VAL A 263 1.43 -2.41 -3.57
C VAL A 263 2.05 -3.31 -2.51
N LEU A 264 1.71 -3.14 -1.24
CA LEU A 264 2.21 -3.99 -0.16
C LEU A 264 1.89 -5.47 -0.42
N SER A 265 0.66 -5.76 -0.87
CA SER A 265 0.23 -7.12 -1.19
C SER A 265 1.03 -7.73 -2.33
N ASN A 266 1.23 -6.99 -3.44
CA ASN A 266 2.05 -7.44 -4.56
C ASN A 266 3.51 -7.63 -4.13
N LEU A 267 4.07 -6.72 -3.36
CA LEU A 267 5.44 -6.77 -2.87
C LEU A 267 5.70 -8.02 -2.01
N LEU A 268 4.80 -8.30 -1.08
CA LEU A 268 4.87 -9.49 -0.23
C LEU A 268 4.72 -10.77 -1.06
N PHE A 269 3.79 -10.78 -2.02
CA PHE A 269 3.60 -11.91 -2.94
C PHE A 269 4.85 -12.15 -3.79
N ASP A 270 5.34 -11.13 -4.47
CA ASP A 270 6.47 -11.24 -5.39
C ASP A 270 7.76 -11.62 -4.65
N THR A 271 7.95 -11.12 -3.41
CA THR A 271 9.08 -11.54 -2.57
C THR A 271 9.05 -13.04 -2.32
N VAL A 272 7.92 -13.60 -1.90
CA VAL A 272 7.79 -15.04 -1.67
C VAL A 272 7.96 -15.83 -2.97
N TYR A 273 7.31 -15.38 -4.03
CA TYR A 273 7.34 -16.02 -5.35
C TYR A 273 8.75 -16.10 -5.95
N TYR A 274 9.50 -14.98 -5.94
CA TYR A 274 10.85 -14.97 -6.49
C TYR A 274 11.87 -15.67 -5.58
N THR A 275 11.68 -15.63 -4.25
CA THR A 275 12.53 -16.37 -3.31
C THR A 275 12.47 -17.88 -3.60
N LEU A 276 11.29 -18.43 -3.83
CA LEU A 276 11.15 -19.86 -4.17
C LEU A 276 11.77 -20.20 -5.53
N LYS A 277 11.78 -19.27 -6.50
CA LYS A 277 12.42 -19.49 -7.80
C LYS A 277 13.95 -19.54 -7.74
N ILE A 278 14.57 -19.01 -6.70
CA ILE A 278 16.03 -19.10 -6.53
C ILE A 278 16.42 -20.54 -6.13
N ASP A 279 15.72 -21.12 -5.18
CA ASP A 279 15.96 -22.48 -4.69
C ASP A 279 14.72 -22.98 -3.96
N ASP A 280 13.87 -23.75 -4.65
CA ASP A 280 12.62 -24.27 -4.10
C ASP A 280 12.86 -25.14 -2.86
N LYS A 281 13.89 -25.99 -2.86
CA LYS A 281 14.17 -26.93 -1.77
C LYS A 281 14.65 -26.20 -0.51
N LYS A 282 15.48 -25.18 -0.69
CA LYS A 282 16.03 -24.40 0.43
C LYS A 282 14.96 -23.52 1.11
N TYR A 283 14.02 -22.99 0.33
CA TYR A 283 13.01 -22.04 0.82
C TYR A 283 11.62 -22.65 0.96
N GLU A 284 11.45 -23.92 0.57
CA GLU A 284 10.26 -24.70 0.87
C GLU A 284 10.04 -24.74 2.39
N GLY A 285 8.79 -24.52 2.81
CA GLY A 285 8.45 -24.55 4.24
C GLY A 285 8.70 -23.25 5.02
N ARG A 286 8.90 -22.13 4.34
CA ARG A 286 8.93 -20.78 4.97
C ARG A 286 7.65 -19.99 4.70
N PRO A 287 6.49 -20.43 5.21
CA PRO A 287 5.20 -19.81 4.90
C PRO A 287 5.09 -18.41 5.50
N LEU A 288 4.31 -17.54 4.82
CA LEU A 288 3.96 -16.20 5.27
C LEU A 288 2.44 -16.06 5.38
N LEU A 289 1.94 -15.57 6.51
CA LEU A 289 0.53 -15.22 6.70
C LEU A 289 0.38 -13.70 6.61
N ILE A 290 -0.50 -13.22 5.73
CA ILE A 290 -0.88 -11.81 5.67
C ILE A 290 -2.28 -11.66 6.26
N CYS A 291 -2.44 -10.76 7.23
CA CYS A 291 -3.72 -10.41 7.83
C CYS A 291 -4.19 -9.06 7.30
N TYR A 292 -5.40 -8.99 6.78
CA TYR A 292 -6.01 -7.81 6.18
C TYR A 292 -7.12 -7.30 7.08
N GLU A 293 -6.83 -6.23 7.86
CA GLU A 293 -7.80 -5.63 8.79
C GLU A 293 -8.81 -4.78 8.05
N GLU A 294 -10.09 -4.85 8.48
CA GLU A 294 -11.24 -4.14 7.91
C GLU A 294 -11.29 -4.18 6.37
N ALA A 295 -11.08 -5.37 5.84
CA ALA A 295 -10.89 -5.63 4.42
C ALA A 295 -12.03 -5.12 3.52
N HIS A 296 -13.26 -5.03 4.04
CA HIS A 296 -14.40 -4.47 3.31
C HIS A 296 -14.20 -3.01 2.90
N ARG A 297 -13.33 -2.25 3.56
CA ARG A 297 -13.10 -0.85 3.25
C ARG A 297 -12.33 -0.65 1.94
N TYR A 298 -11.52 -1.60 1.53
CA TYR A 298 -10.68 -1.49 0.33
C TYR A 298 -10.81 -2.66 -0.65
N LEU A 299 -11.50 -3.74 -0.27
CA LEU A 299 -11.83 -4.86 -1.15
C LEU A 299 -13.30 -4.82 -1.61
N ASN A 300 -13.88 -3.64 -1.77
CA ASN A 300 -15.30 -3.49 -2.08
C ASN A 300 -15.60 -3.86 -3.53
N SER A 301 -16.57 -4.77 -3.72
CA SER A 301 -17.04 -5.23 -5.03
C SER A 301 -17.66 -4.15 -5.94
N GLY A 302 -17.97 -2.98 -5.38
CA GLY A 302 -18.55 -1.84 -6.11
C GLY A 302 -17.55 -0.98 -6.88
N THR A 303 -16.25 -1.08 -6.59
CA THR A 303 -15.19 -0.30 -7.25
C THR A 303 -14.56 -1.11 -8.39
N GLN A 304 -14.91 -0.79 -9.62
CA GLN A 304 -14.21 -1.32 -10.78
C GLN A 304 -12.74 -0.87 -10.75
N ASN A 305 -11.80 -1.84 -10.93
CA ASN A 305 -10.35 -1.61 -11.00
C ASN A 305 -9.64 -1.22 -9.69
N SER A 306 -10.09 -1.70 -8.52
CA SER A 306 -9.34 -1.57 -7.27
C SER A 306 -8.00 -2.33 -7.34
N PHE A 307 -6.90 -1.64 -6.95
CA PHE A 307 -5.55 -2.24 -6.92
C PHE A 307 -5.43 -3.27 -5.81
N SER A 308 -5.91 -2.93 -4.62
CA SER A 308 -5.90 -3.84 -3.48
C SER A 308 -6.70 -5.11 -3.76
N GLN A 309 -7.88 -4.99 -4.40
CA GLN A 309 -8.69 -6.16 -4.75
C GLN A 309 -7.94 -7.08 -5.71
N LYS A 310 -7.37 -6.56 -6.81
CA LYS A 310 -6.59 -7.36 -7.78
C LYS A 310 -5.42 -8.08 -7.11
N ALA A 311 -4.66 -7.37 -6.27
CA ALA A 311 -3.51 -7.92 -5.57
C ALA A 311 -3.90 -9.01 -4.56
N VAL A 312 -4.94 -8.77 -3.75
CA VAL A 312 -5.44 -9.73 -2.78
C VAL A 312 -6.06 -10.95 -3.49
N GLU A 313 -6.83 -10.75 -4.57
CA GLU A 313 -7.35 -11.86 -5.38
C GLU A 313 -6.23 -12.76 -5.94
N ARG A 314 -5.11 -12.16 -6.38
CA ARG A 314 -3.92 -12.92 -6.82
C ARG A 314 -3.37 -13.78 -5.68
N ILE A 315 -3.22 -13.20 -4.49
CA ILE A 315 -2.78 -13.94 -3.29
C ILE A 315 -3.75 -15.07 -2.96
N MET A 316 -5.04 -14.82 -3.00
CA MET A 316 -6.07 -15.83 -2.69
C MET A 316 -6.08 -16.99 -3.70
N LYS A 317 -5.89 -16.71 -4.99
CA LYS A 317 -5.91 -17.71 -6.06
C LYS A 317 -4.61 -18.54 -6.15
N GLU A 318 -3.47 -17.87 -5.94
CA GLU A 318 -2.16 -18.44 -6.26
C GLU A 318 -1.26 -18.64 -5.03
N GLY A 319 -1.44 -17.83 -3.98
CA GLY A 319 -0.52 -17.73 -2.84
C GLY A 319 -0.26 -19.06 -2.15
N ARG A 320 -1.26 -19.92 -2.04
CA ARG A 320 -1.13 -21.23 -1.40
C ARG A 320 -0.03 -22.10 -2.03
N LYS A 321 0.17 -22.01 -3.34
CA LYS A 321 1.22 -22.77 -4.06
C LYS A 321 2.62 -22.34 -3.65
N PHE A 322 2.75 -21.10 -3.15
CA PHE A 322 4.01 -20.49 -2.76
C PHE A 322 4.18 -20.38 -1.23
N GLY A 323 3.28 -21.01 -0.45
CA GLY A 323 3.31 -20.93 1.01
C GLY A 323 2.79 -19.61 1.56
N LEU A 324 2.02 -18.84 0.78
CA LEU A 324 1.42 -17.59 1.20
C LEU A 324 -0.04 -17.82 1.61
N GLY A 325 -0.40 -17.49 2.85
CA GLY A 325 -1.76 -17.50 3.36
C GLY A 325 -2.30 -16.10 3.59
N ALA A 326 -3.63 -15.95 3.52
CA ALA A 326 -4.30 -14.70 3.86
C ALA A 326 -5.38 -14.94 4.92
N MET A 327 -5.46 -14.01 5.88
CA MET A 327 -6.55 -13.91 6.83
C MET A 327 -7.28 -12.59 6.54
N ILE A 328 -8.48 -12.70 6.03
CA ILE A 328 -9.37 -11.55 5.79
C ILE A 328 -10.14 -11.26 7.07
N ILE A 329 -10.16 -10.01 7.50
CA ILE A 329 -10.82 -9.57 8.73
C ILE A 329 -11.81 -8.48 8.35
N SER A 330 -13.09 -8.66 8.71
CA SER A 330 -14.13 -7.72 8.26
C SER A 330 -15.32 -7.66 9.22
N GLN A 331 -15.94 -6.49 9.30
CA GLN A 331 -17.25 -6.32 9.94
C GLN A 331 -18.40 -6.57 8.96
N ARG A 332 -18.16 -6.45 7.65
CA ARG A 332 -19.15 -6.50 6.58
C ARG A 332 -18.78 -7.57 5.55
N PRO A 333 -18.99 -8.88 5.85
CA PRO A 333 -18.69 -9.95 4.91
C PRO A 333 -19.47 -9.86 3.58
N VAL A 334 -20.63 -9.22 3.55
CA VAL A 334 -21.40 -9.00 2.33
C VAL A 334 -20.67 -8.12 1.31
N GLU A 335 -19.82 -7.20 1.77
CA GLU A 335 -19.07 -6.28 0.90
C GLU A 335 -17.80 -6.91 0.32
N ILE A 336 -17.34 -8.05 0.87
CA ILE A 336 -16.16 -8.77 0.35
C ILE A 336 -16.51 -9.46 -0.97
N PRO A 337 -15.69 -9.30 -2.03
CA PRO A 337 -15.94 -9.92 -3.33
C PRO A 337 -16.06 -11.43 -3.29
N ASN A 338 -16.96 -11.97 -4.12
CA ASN A 338 -17.16 -13.43 -4.25
C ASN A 338 -15.89 -14.16 -4.65
N THR A 339 -15.06 -13.55 -5.49
CA THR A 339 -13.78 -14.09 -5.94
C THR A 339 -12.81 -14.35 -4.79
N ILE A 340 -12.84 -13.53 -3.74
CA ILE A 340 -12.03 -13.67 -2.53
C ILE A 340 -12.69 -14.71 -1.60
N ILE A 341 -13.99 -14.56 -1.31
CA ILE A 341 -14.68 -15.44 -0.36
C ILE A 341 -14.66 -16.91 -0.81
N SER A 342 -14.79 -17.17 -2.11
CA SER A 342 -14.73 -18.53 -2.65
C SER A 342 -13.41 -19.28 -2.41
N GLN A 343 -12.34 -18.56 -2.09
CA GLN A 343 -11.03 -19.14 -1.76
C GLN A 343 -10.82 -19.36 -0.25
N ILE A 344 -11.78 -18.93 0.57
CA ILE A 344 -11.72 -19.10 2.02
C ILE A 344 -12.03 -20.56 2.37
N SER A 345 -11.15 -21.18 3.13
CA SER A 345 -11.32 -22.54 3.62
C SER A 345 -11.80 -22.63 5.08
N THR A 346 -11.61 -21.55 5.85
CA THR A 346 -12.00 -21.49 7.26
C THR A 346 -12.66 -20.16 7.58
N PHE A 347 -13.84 -20.22 8.17
CA PHE A 347 -14.63 -19.08 8.60
C PHE A 347 -14.71 -19.07 10.13
N ILE A 348 -14.40 -17.92 10.73
CA ILE A 348 -14.57 -17.66 12.16
C ILE A 348 -15.54 -16.50 12.29
N SER A 349 -16.78 -16.80 12.68
CA SER A 349 -17.83 -15.80 12.80
C SER A 349 -18.17 -15.54 14.27
N LEU A 350 -17.85 -14.34 14.72
CA LEU A 350 -18.34 -13.80 15.99
C LEU A 350 -19.76 -13.28 15.79
N ARG A 351 -20.26 -12.54 16.79
CA ARG A 351 -21.59 -11.93 16.73
C ARG A 351 -21.76 -11.07 15.48
N LEU A 352 -22.80 -11.33 14.70
CA LEU A 352 -23.23 -10.53 13.56
C LEU A 352 -24.68 -10.10 13.78
N THR A 353 -24.96 -8.80 13.71
CA THR A 353 -26.28 -8.23 13.94
C THR A 353 -27.04 -7.93 12.65
N ASN A 354 -26.34 -7.67 11.55
CA ASN A 354 -26.94 -7.39 10.24
C ASN A 354 -27.39 -8.69 9.56
N SER A 355 -28.62 -8.74 9.03
CA SER A 355 -29.22 -9.94 8.42
C SER A 355 -28.56 -10.35 7.11
N GLU A 356 -28.07 -9.40 6.32
CA GLU A 356 -27.37 -9.70 5.06
C GLU A 356 -26.03 -10.35 5.33
N ASP A 357 -25.27 -9.82 6.31
CA ASP A 357 -24.00 -10.39 6.75
C ASP A 357 -24.16 -11.79 7.32
N GLN A 358 -25.23 -12.01 8.10
CA GLN A 358 -25.57 -13.35 8.60
C GLN A 358 -25.88 -14.32 7.46
N SER A 359 -26.75 -13.92 6.53
CA SER A 359 -27.13 -14.72 5.36
C SER A 359 -25.91 -15.08 4.54
N ARG A 360 -24.97 -14.16 4.41
CA ARG A 360 -23.70 -14.39 3.71
C ARG A 360 -22.88 -15.49 4.36
N ILE A 361 -22.74 -15.48 5.69
CA ILE A 361 -21.99 -16.52 6.41
C ILE A 361 -22.74 -17.86 6.40
N ILE A 362 -24.06 -17.84 6.56
CA ILE A 362 -24.90 -19.05 6.53
C ILE A 362 -24.77 -19.76 5.18
N SER A 363 -24.64 -19.04 4.07
CA SER A 363 -24.50 -19.62 2.73
C SER A 363 -23.23 -20.48 2.52
N PHE A 364 -22.23 -20.34 3.38
CA PHE A 364 -20.98 -21.13 3.33
C PHE A 364 -21.03 -22.37 4.25
N ALA A 365 -22.04 -22.47 5.10
CA ALA A 365 -22.18 -23.62 5.98
C ALA A 365 -22.87 -24.79 5.26
N PRO A 366 -22.52 -26.02 5.60
CA PRO A 366 -23.33 -27.18 5.20
C PRO A 366 -24.79 -27.04 5.65
N ASN A 367 -25.73 -27.43 4.82
CA ASN A 367 -27.18 -27.22 5.04
C ASN A 367 -27.68 -27.63 6.43
N ASN A 368 -27.11 -28.66 7.01
CA ASN A 368 -27.51 -29.19 8.34
C ASN A 368 -27.10 -28.27 9.50
N PHE A 369 -26.22 -27.28 9.26
CA PHE A 369 -25.70 -26.35 10.29
C PHE A 369 -26.29 -24.95 10.21
N SER A 370 -27.07 -24.64 9.20
CA SER A 370 -27.71 -23.32 9.03
C SER A 370 -28.54 -22.90 10.23
N ILE A 371 -29.19 -23.89 10.93
CA ILE A 371 -29.99 -23.65 12.14
C ILE A 371 -29.12 -23.08 13.28
N PHE A 372 -27.92 -23.65 13.49
CA PHE A 372 -26.99 -23.16 14.53
C PHE A 372 -26.53 -21.72 14.27
N LEU A 373 -26.30 -21.39 13.00
CA LEU A 373 -25.84 -20.07 12.60
C LEU A 373 -26.93 -18.99 12.72
N LYS A 374 -28.20 -19.36 12.82
CA LYS A 374 -29.27 -18.42 13.18
C LYS A 374 -29.09 -17.79 14.57
N SER A 375 -28.26 -18.37 15.42
CA SER A 375 -27.90 -17.81 16.73
C SER A 375 -26.75 -16.80 16.69
N LEU A 376 -26.19 -16.48 15.51
CA LEU A 376 -25.12 -15.47 15.36
C LEU A 376 -25.41 -14.12 16.03
N PRO A 377 -26.64 -13.55 15.98
CA PRO A 377 -26.96 -12.29 16.65
C PRO A 377 -26.88 -12.36 18.18
N SER A 378 -27.12 -13.53 18.75
CA SER A 378 -27.18 -13.75 20.21
C SER A 378 -25.85 -14.20 20.84
N LEU A 379 -24.77 -14.29 20.03
CA LEU A 379 -23.46 -14.62 20.57
C LEU A 379 -22.95 -13.56 21.54
N GLY A 380 -22.41 -14.02 22.66
CA GLY A 380 -21.70 -13.16 23.63
C GLY A 380 -20.36 -12.68 23.07
N ASN A 381 -19.77 -11.67 23.72
CA ASN A 381 -18.44 -11.21 23.36
C ASN A 381 -17.42 -12.36 23.46
N GLY A 382 -16.63 -12.57 22.42
CA GLY A 382 -15.66 -13.64 22.31
C GLY A 382 -16.23 -15.03 22.02
N ASP A 383 -17.56 -15.18 21.91
CA ASP A 383 -18.14 -16.40 21.33
C ASP A 383 -18.01 -16.36 19.81
N ALA A 384 -17.63 -17.47 19.21
CA ALA A 384 -17.50 -17.57 17.75
C ALA A 384 -17.95 -18.95 17.24
N PHE A 385 -18.45 -18.98 16.01
CA PHE A 385 -18.58 -20.21 15.24
C PHE A 385 -17.36 -20.39 14.33
N VAL A 386 -16.79 -21.58 14.35
CA VAL A 386 -15.71 -21.98 13.43
C VAL A 386 -16.28 -23.00 12.44
N ILE A 387 -16.14 -22.69 11.14
CA ILE A 387 -16.72 -23.46 10.04
C ILE A 387 -15.63 -23.68 8.98
N GLY A 388 -15.69 -24.79 8.27
CA GLY A 388 -14.82 -25.08 7.13
C GLY A 388 -13.78 -26.14 7.42
N GLU A 389 -12.76 -26.23 6.56
CA GLU A 389 -11.82 -27.34 6.54
C GLU A 389 -10.93 -27.50 7.79
N SER A 390 -10.83 -26.47 8.62
CA SER A 390 -10.10 -26.55 9.90
C SER A 390 -10.79 -27.38 10.96
N MET A 391 -12.10 -27.63 10.77
CA MET A 391 -12.94 -28.36 11.72
C MET A 391 -13.69 -29.46 10.99
N LYS A 392 -13.74 -30.67 11.59
CA LYS A 392 -14.54 -31.79 11.02
C LYS A 392 -16.04 -31.50 11.02
N ILE A 393 -16.50 -30.75 12.01
CA ILE A 393 -17.87 -30.25 12.16
C ILE A 393 -17.83 -28.80 12.63
N PRO A 394 -18.78 -27.94 12.22
CA PRO A 394 -18.92 -26.61 12.76
C PRO A 394 -19.05 -26.61 14.27
N MET A 395 -18.31 -25.75 14.95
CA MET A 395 -18.28 -25.70 16.40
C MET A 395 -18.46 -24.27 16.91
N LYS A 396 -19.19 -24.13 18.01
CA LYS A 396 -19.17 -22.92 18.83
C LYS A 396 -17.96 -22.99 19.77
N VAL A 397 -17.15 -21.94 19.80
CA VAL A 397 -15.98 -21.81 20.65
C VAL A 397 -16.05 -20.53 21.45
N LYS A 398 -15.41 -20.52 22.61
CA LYS A 398 -15.20 -19.32 23.43
C LYS A 398 -13.74 -18.92 23.30
N ILE A 399 -13.48 -17.73 22.82
CA ILE A 399 -12.14 -17.18 22.68
C ILE A 399 -11.84 -16.33 23.93
N PRO A 400 -10.80 -16.68 24.69
CA PRO A 400 -10.47 -15.93 25.90
C PRO A 400 -9.93 -14.54 25.55
N LEU A 401 -10.06 -13.63 26.48
CA LEU A 401 -9.41 -12.32 26.40
C LEU A 401 -7.91 -12.50 26.60
N LEU A 402 -7.11 -11.88 25.73
CA LEU A 402 -5.66 -11.88 25.89
C LEU A 402 -5.26 -11.18 27.20
N GLU A 403 -4.19 -11.67 27.84
CA GLU A 403 -3.71 -11.11 29.10
C GLU A 403 -3.23 -9.66 28.95
N THR A 404 -2.62 -9.35 27.81
CA THR A 404 -2.17 -7.99 27.46
C THR A 404 -3.29 -6.96 27.48
N VAL A 405 -4.53 -7.38 27.23
CA VAL A 405 -5.71 -6.48 27.18
C VAL A 405 -6.53 -6.48 28.47
N LYS A 406 -6.30 -7.41 29.39
CA LYS A 406 -7.06 -7.47 30.67
C LYS A 406 -6.97 -6.17 31.48
N ASN A 407 -5.85 -5.45 31.35
CA ASN A 407 -5.58 -4.21 32.06
C ASN A 407 -5.88 -2.95 31.23
N ILE A 408 -6.35 -3.08 30.00
CA ILE A 408 -6.69 -1.92 29.16
C ILE A 408 -8.13 -1.50 29.52
N ASN A 409 -8.25 -0.31 30.07
CA ASN A 409 -9.56 0.29 30.31
C ASN A 409 -10.13 0.84 28.99
N PHE A 410 -10.95 0.04 28.30
CA PHE A 410 -11.63 0.45 27.07
C PHE A 410 -12.67 1.56 27.32
N ASP A 411 -13.10 1.73 28.58
CA ASP A 411 -14.08 2.72 29.00
C ASP A 411 -13.43 4.05 29.46
N ALA A 412 -12.09 4.18 29.37
CA ALA A 412 -11.39 5.38 29.82
C ALA A 412 -11.90 6.67 29.14
N LYS A 413 -12.36 6.58 27.88
CA LYS A 413 -12.97 7.71 27.17
C LYS A 413 -14.35 8.10 27.74
N ILE A 414 -15.12 7.13 28.27
CA ILE A 414 -16.40 7.38 28.93
C ILE A 414 -16.12 8.02 30.28
N GLY A 415 -15.09 7.56 31.02
CA GLY A 415 -14.65 8.18 32.27
C GLY A 415 -14.26 9.65 32.12
N ALA A 416 -13.70 10.03 30.97
CA ALA A 416 -13.38 11.43 30.68
C ALA A 416 -14.61 12.34 30.54
N TRP A 417 -15.75 11.80 30.13
CA TRP A 417 -17.03 12.56 30.11
C TRP A 417 -17.60 12.85 31.47
N ASN A 418 -17.21 12.10 32.51
CA ASN A 418 -17.63 12.28 33.89
C ASN A 418 -16.69 13.22 34.67
N GLN A 419 -15.70 13.84 34.02
CA GLN A 419 -14.82 14.82 34.67
C GLN A 419 -15.53 16.16 34.82
N ASP A 420 -15.57 16.69 36.05
CA ASP A 420 -16.19 18.00 36.34
C ASP A 420 -15.47 19.18 35.64
N LYS A 421 -14.24 19.00 35.23
CA LYS A 421 -13.45 19.99 34.48
C LYS A 421 -12.64 19.28 33.38
N PRO A 422 -13.14 19.21 32.13
CA PRO A 422 -12.31 18.83 31.00
C PRO A 422 -11.16 19.84 30.86
N GLY A 423 -9.96 19.35 30.51
CA GLY A 423 -8.82 20.24 30.24
C GLY A 423 -9.16 21.28 29.19
N GLU A 424 -8.67 22.50 29.38
CA GLU A 424 -8.85 23.57 28.38
C GLU A 424 -8.22 23.15 27.06
N LEU A 425 -9.03 23.08 26.00
CA LEU A 425 -8.59 22.83 24.65
C LEU A 425 -8.34 24.17 23.95
N SER A 426 -7.12 24.39 23.49
CA SER A 426 -6.82 25.53 22.63
C SER A 426 -7.27 25.20 21.21
N TYR A 427 -8.45 25.66 20.85
CA TYR A 427 -8.92 25.56 19.46
C TYR A 427 -8.06 26.37 18.47
N ASN A 428 -7.43 27.46 18.93
CA ASN A 428 -6.51 28.22 18.09
C ASN A 428 -5.28 27.40 17.70
N ASP A 429 -4.65 26.68 18.64
CA ASP A 429 -3.52 25.81 18.34
C ASP A 429 -3.93 24.63 17.43
N THR A 430 -5.15 24.13 17.65
CA THR A 430 -5.73 23.10 16.76
C THR A 430 -5.90 23.60 15.33
N ILE A 431 -6.43 24.82 15.16
CA ILE A 431 -6.62 25.44 13.85
C ILE A 431 -5.28 25.76 13.18
N ILE A 432 -4.32 26.31 13.94
CA ILE A 432 -2.96 26.59 13.42
C ILE A 432 -2.32 25.30 12.91
N ARG A 433 -2.40 24.22 13.69
CA ARG A 433 -1.87 22.93 13.27
C ARG A 433 -2.60 22.35 12.04
N TRP A 434 -3.90 22.62 11.92
CA TRP A 434 -4.67 22.18 10.75
C TRP A 434 -4.35 23.01 9.51
N MET A 435 -4.07 24.31 9.66
CA MET A 435 -3.62 25.17 8.56
C MET A 435 -2.21 24.86 8.06
N GLN A 436 -1.40 24.14 8.84
CA GLN A 436 -0.06 23.70 8.48
C GLN A 436 -0.04 22.34 7.75
N LYS A 437 -1.19 21.72 7.56
CA LYS A 437 -1.39 20.52 6.74
C LYS A 437 -1.74 20.90 5.31
#